data_f653e67b8db7d9014deeaaf89e44323e
#
_entry.id   f653e67b8db7d9014deeaaf89e44323e
#
_cell.length_a   1.000
_cell.length_b   1.000
_cell.length_c   1.000
_cell.angle_alpha   90.00
_cell.angle_beta   90.00
_cell.angle_gamma   90.00
#
_symmetry.space_group_name_H-M   'P 1'
#
loop_
_entity.id
_entity.type
_entity.pdbx_description
1 polymer ?
#
loop_
_entity_poly.entity_id
_entity_poly.type
_entity_poly.pdbx_seq_one_letter_code
_entity_poly.pdbx_strand_id
1 'polypeptide(L)'
;MVISADYGFLVLTGDETEDQLIPMVVKYRDNQEKGSGKLKASQTLIRKVIHDKIAILTSNAMTDSRFNGAKSLFIQKIRSAICVPLWRKDKIIGVIQLDSIRFDNQFTQDDLELLKAIGSQMAMIIEQANLNEQIRQEEMMRSRLERFHSPQIIEMILKGSQETKDNIMEPKDLTATVLFTDIIDFTQLAEQSSPRETNIILNQYFSTMTEIVFSSEGTLDKYIGDGLMAVFGAPMEREDDAERAILAAKEMKRQLAVMMTSQEGSRIKFDIRIGINTGRVVAGNIGSPKRMDYTVIGDPVNIASRLESIAKPNQILIGEETYRAVKGKFKINKIGPKKVKGKKTEIMVYEVI
;
A
#
# COMPACT_ATOMS: atom_id res chain seq x y z
N MET A 1 36.57 -19.79 18.32
CA MET A 1 37.72 -18.86 18.24
C MET A 1 37.14 -17.46 18.38
N VAL A 2 37.64 -16.64 19.31
CA VAL A 2 37.12 -15.27 19.55
C VAL A 2 38.28 -14.31 19.27
N ILE A 3 38.04 -13.33 18.39
CA ILE A 3 39.03 -12.28 18.11
C ILE A 3 39.12 -11.36 19.33
N SER A 4 40.30 -11.25 19.89
CA SER A 4 40.54 -10.45 21.10
C SER A 4 40.87 -9.01 20.69
N ALA A 5 39.91 -8.09 20.86
CA ALA A 5 40.08 -6.66 20.58
C ALA A 5 39.77 -5.82 21.82
N ASP A 6 40.36 -4.61 21.91
CA ASP A 6 40.05 -3.64 22.96
C ASP A 6 38.80 -2.84 22.62
N TYR A 7 38.61 -2.56 21.31
CA TYR A 7 37.44 -1.88 20.75
C TYR A 7 36.95 -2.57 19.46
N GLY A 8 35.63 -2.50 19.23
CA GLY A 8 35.01 -2.89 17.98
C GLY A 8 33.98 -1.87 17.53
N PHE A 9 33.98 -1.55 16.24
CA PHE A 9 33.04 -0.62 15.65
C PHE A 9 32.37 -1.23 14.43
N LEU A 10 31.09 -0.95 14.31
CA LEU A 10 30.33 -1.11 13.07
C LEU A 10 29.86 0.27 12.62
N VAL A 11 30.25 0.66 11.44
CA VAL A 11 29.90 1.96 10.85
C VAL A 11 29.28 1.71 9.49
N LEU A 12 28.14 2.33 9.20
CA LEU A 12 27.50 2.31 7.88
C LEU A 12 27.80 3.60 7.12
N THR A 13 27.85 3.52 5.80
CA THR A 13 27.90 4.68 4.91
C THR A 13 26.49 5.21 4.71
N GLY A 14 26.34 6.54 4.63
CA GLY A 14 25.05 7.17 4.28
C GLY A 14 24.63 6.86 2.83
N ASP A 15 23.33 6.86 2.59
CA ASP A 15 22.78 6.55 1.24
C ASP A 15 23.13 7.62 0.20
N GLU A 16 23.29 8.88 0.61
CA GLU A 16 23.50 10.02 -0.32
C GLU A 16 24.96 10.31 -0.59
N THR A 17 25.86 10.06 0.37
CA THR A 17 27.31 10.29 0.21
C THR A 17 28.11 9.26 0.97
N GLU A 18 29.13 8.68 0.31
CA GLU A 18 30.08 7.73 0.95
C GLU A 18 30.89 8.39 2.10
N ASP A 19 30.84 9.71 2.20
CA ASP A 19 31.53 10.49 3.25
C ASP A 19 30.77 10.56 4.58
N GLN A 20 29.46 10.26 4.58
CA GLN A 20 28.68 10.28 5.80
C GLN A 20 28.77 8.93 6.51
N LEU A 21 29.53 8.91 7.59
CA LEU A 21 29.74 7.71 8.42
C LEU A 21 28.75 7.69 9.58
N ILE A 22 27.89 6.70 9.62
CA ILE A 22 26.87 6.52 10.66
C ILE A 22 27.31 5.38 11.60
N PRO A 23 27.70 5.68 12.85
CA PRO A 23 28.07 4.67 13.82
C PRO A 23 26.84 3.90 14.28
N MET A 24 26.86 2.59 14.10
CA MET A 24 25.75 1.70 14.50
C MET A 24 26.03 1.03 15.85
N VAL A 25 27.23 0.51 16.03
CA VAL A 25 27.62 -0.23 17.23
C VAL A 25 29.05 0.12 17.61
N VAL A 26 29.27 0.35 18.90
CA VAL A 26 30.58 0.45 19.51
C VAL A 26 30.65 -0.50 20.70
N LYS A 27 31.63 -1.38 20.74
CA LYS A 27 31.86 -2.31 21.87
C LYS A 27 33.24 -2.12 22.43
N TYR A 28 33.32 -2.17 23.77
CA TYR A 28 34.54 -2.11 24.54
C TYR A 28 34.76 -3.46 25.29
N ARG A 29 36.00 -3.88 25.44
CA ARG A 29 36.35 -5.13 26.08
C ARG A 29 35.81 -5.29 27.50
N ASP A 30 35.86 -4.22 28.30
CA ASP A 30 35.55 -4.25 29.72
C ASP A 30 34.10 -3.82 30.04
N ASN A 31 33.21 -3.79 29.09
CA ASN A 31 31.79 -3.33 29.23
C ASN A 31 31.61 -1.98 29.94
N GLN A 32 32.68 -1.23 30.18
CA GLN A 32 32.59 0.10 30.75
C GLN A 32 32.24 1.08 29.63
N GLU A 33 30.99 1.51 29.57
CA GLU A 33 30.55 2.71 28.84
C GLU A 33 31.29 3.92 29.42
N LYS A 34 32.47 4.21 28.90
CA LYS A 34 33.10 5.49 29.15
C LYS A 34 32.42 6.57 28.31
N GLY A 35 31.36 7.14 28.91
CA GLY A 35 30.83 8.46 28.59
C GLY A 35 30.34 8.64 27.16
N SER A 36 29.25 9.33 26.97
CA SER A 36 28.70 9.87 25.72
C SER A 36 29.74 10.75 24.98
N GLY A 37 30.74 10.13 24.41
CA GLY A 37 31.84 10.80 23.69
C GLY A 37 31.90 10.32 22.27
N LYS A 38 32.08 11.25 21.36
CA LYS A 38 32.32 11.10 19.93
C LYS A 38 33.02 9.80 19.58
N LEU A 39 32.51 9.12 18.54
CA LEU A 39 33.09 7.91 17.98
C LEU A 39 34.62 8.01 17.94
N LYS A 40 35.31 7.17 18.71
CA LYS A 40 36.77 7.11 18.73
C LYS A 40 37.30 6.16 17.64
N ALA A 41 36.57 5.93 16.59
CA ALA A 41 37.03 5.16 15.44
C ALA A 41 38.07 5.96 14.65
N SER A 42 39.09 5.30 14.14
CA SER A 42 40.04 5.97 13.24
C SER A 42 39.38 6.24 11.90
N GLN A 43 38.87 7.44 11.71
CA GLN A 43 38.29 7.84 10.42
C GLN A 43 39.26 7.64 9.25
N THR A 44 40.56 7.70 9.50
CA THR A 44 41.59 7.49 8.48
C THR A 44 41.57 6.05 7.97
N LEU A 45 41.50 5.04 8.87
CA LEU A 45 41.40 3.64 8.49
C LEU A 45 40.10 3.36 7.76
N ILE A 46 38.97 3.83 8.29
CA ILE A 46 37.65 3.64 7.70
C ILE A 46 37.59 4.20 6.27
N ARG A 47 37.98 5.48 6.10
CA ARG A 47 38.00 6.13 4.79
C ARG A 47 38.93 5.44 3.80
N LYS A 48 40.10 4.96 4.26
CA LYS A 48 41.03 4.23 3.41
C LYS A 48 40.44 2.90 2.92
N VAL A 49 39.78 2.13 3.81
CA VAL A 49 39.12 0.88 3.44
C VAL A 49 37.98 1.13 2.43
N ILE A 50 37.21 2.19 2.61
CA ILE A 50 36.12 2.55 1.69
C ILE A 50 36.69 2.98 0.33
N HIS A 51 37.70 3.84 0.32
CA HIS A 51 38.29 4.39 -0.90
C HIS A 51 39.04 3.31 -1.72
N ASP A 52 39.95 2.56 -1.03
CA ASP A 52 40.79 1.55 -1.69
C ASP A 52 40.03 0.24 -1.95
N LYS A 53 38.84 0.11 -1.34
CA LYS A 53 37.98 -1.09 -1.43
C LYS A 53 38.65 -2.39 -0.99
N ILE A 54 39.53 -2.31 -0.03
CA ILE A 54 40.31 -3.45 0.50
C ILE A 54 40.23 -3.54 2.02
N ALA A 55 40.27 -4.75 2.54
CA ALA A 55 40.44 -4.99 3.95
C ALA A 55 41.89 -4.65 4.39
N ILE A 56 42.05 -4.08 5.57
CA ILE A 56 43.33 -3.66 6.12
C ILE A 56 43.60 -4.41 7.39
N LEU A 57 44.79 -5.04 7.48
CA LEU A 57 45.40 -5.50 8.69
C LEU A 57 46.69 -4.68 8.92
N THR A 58 46.83 -4.09 10.11
CA THR A 58 48.06 -3.45 10.51
C THR A 58 48.57 -3.99 11.86
N SER A 59 49.82 -4.40 11.87
CA SER A 59 50.47 -4.94 13.06
C SER A 59 50.92 -3.85 14.02
N ASN A 60 51.28 -2.66 13.52
CA ASN A 60 51.52 -1.46 14.27
C ASN A 60 51.09 -0.23 13.47
N ALA A 61 49.91 0.27 13.78
CA ALA A 61 49.31 1.43 13.08
C ALA A 61 50.09 2.73 13.24
N MET A 62 50.95 2.82 14.28
CA MET A 62 51.73 4.02 14.53
C MET A 62 52.99 4.13 13.65
N THR A 63 53.52 3.00 13.19
CA THR A 63 54.72 2.91 12.34
C THR A 63 54.44 2.48 10.92
N ASP A 64 53.19 2.14 10.59
CA ASP A 64 52.81 1.67 9.28
C ASP A 64 52.82 2.85 8.27
N SER A 65 53.70 2.71 7.25
CA SER A 65 53.91 3.76 6.22
C SER A 65 52.64 4.14 5.45
N ARG A 66 51.63 3.24 5.40
CA ARG A 66 50.34 3.49 4.76
C ARG A 66 49.53 4.57 5.48
N PHE A 67 49.89 4.92 6.72
CA PHE A 67 49.16 5.86 7.60
C PHE A 67 50.07 7.02 8.09
N ASN A 68 51.17 7.31 7.41
CA ASN A 68 52.05 8.40 7.76
C ASN A 68 51.29 9.74 7.85
N GLY A 69 51.33 10.39 9.01
CA GLY A 69 50.64 11.65 9.28
C GLY A 69 49.18 11.51 9.76
N ALA A 70 48.66 10.33 9.97
CA ALA A 70 47.29 10.09 10.45
C ALA A 70 47.14 10.46 11.94
N LYS A 71 46.86 11.73 12.25
CA LYS A 71 46.71 12.23 13.63
C LYS A 71 45.69 11.43 14.46
N SER A 72 44.66 10.85 13.84
CA SER A 72 43.62 10.10 14.52
C SER A 72 44.17 8.80 15.15
N LEU A 73 45.11 8.10 14.50
CA LEU A 73 45.74 6.88 15.01
C LEU A 73 46.63 7.17 16.20
N PHE A 74 47.39 8.26 16.13
CA PHE A 74 48.27 8.71 17.25
C PHE A 74 47.46 9.17 18.45
N ILE A 75 46.40 9.93 18.28
CA ILE A 75 45.55 10.43 19.36
C ILE A 75 44.88 9.24 20.09
N GLN A 76 44.49 8.22 19.34
CA GLN A 76 43.78 7.05 19.89
C GLN A 76 44.72 5.95 20.39
N LYS A 77 46.04 6.10 20.16
CA LYS A 77 47.08 5.13 20.55
C LYS A 77 46.81 3.72 20.01
N ILE A 78 46.25 3.60 18.80
CA ILE A 78 45.97 2.33 18.17
C ILE A 78 47.29 1.66 17.79
N ARG A 79 47.56 0.49 18.31
CA ARG A 79 48.75 -0.30 18.02
C ARG A 79 48.50 -1.27 16.90
N SER A 80 47.49 -2.10 17.00
CA SER A 80 47.11 -3.05 15.97
C SER A 80 45.66 -2.87 15.61
N ALA A 81 45.30 -3.02 14.30
CA ALA A 81 43.94 -2.88 13.84
C ALA A 81 43.61 -3.82 12.68
N ILE A 82 42.36 -4.26 12.62
CA ILE A 82 41.76 -4.88 11.44
C ILE A 82 40.56 -4.03 11.04
N CYS A 83 40.44 -3.70 9.78
CA CYS A 83 39.29 -2.99 9.23
C CYS A 83 38.83 -3.66 7.94
N VAL A 84 37.56 -4.05 7.87
CA VAL A 84 36.99 -4.87 6.80
C VAL A 84 35.76 -4.16 6.21
N PRO A 85 35.67 -4.02 4.87
CA PRO A 85 34.48 -3.47 4.22
C PRO A 85 33.31 -4.45 4.28
N LEU A 86 32.11 -3.89 4.41
CA LEU A 86 30.84 -4.59 4.24
C LEU A 86 30.37 -4.42 2.81
N TRP A 87 30.38 -5.49 2.05
CA TRP A 87 30.05 -5.46 0.64
C TRP A 87 28.58 -5.77 0.37
N ARG A 88 27.94 -4.93 -0.46
CA ARG A 88 26.66 -5.21 -1.11
C ARG A 88 26.87 -5.14 -2.61
N LYS A 89 26.97 -6.31 -3.27
CA LYS A 89 27.40 -6.41 -4.68
C LYS A 89 28.74 -5.67 -4.86
N ASP A 90 28.76 -4.60 -5.64
CA ASP A 90 29.95 -3.80 -5.95
C ASP A 90 30.10 -2.53 -5.11
N LYS A 91 29.20 -2.32 -4.14
CA LYS A 91 29.18 -1.14 -3.26
C LYS A 91 29.53 -1.50 -1.81
N ILE A 92 30.31 -0.65 -1.16
CA ILE A 92 30.57 -0.76 0.27
C ILE A 92 29.43 -0.03 1.02
N ILE A 93 28.74 -0.75 1.90
CA ILE A 93 27.64 -0.22 2.72
C ILE A 93 28.09 0.11 4.15
N GLY A 94 29.31 -0.18 4.47
CA GLY A 94 29.88 0.07 5.79
C GLY A 94 31.21 -0.60 6.00
N VAL A 95 31.71 -0.52 7.22
CA VAL A 95 32.94 -1.19 7.65
C VAL A 95 32.81 -1.74 9.06
N ILE A 96 33.54 -2.84 9.33
CA ILE A 96 33.79 -3.34 10.68
C ILE A 96 35.26 -3.08 10.99
N GLN A 97 35.55 -2.47 12.14
CA GLN A 97 36.89 -2.22 12.60
C GLN A 97 37.07 -2.80 14.02
N LEU A 98 38.18 -3.49 14.23
CA LEU A 98 38.63 -3.96 15.54
C LEU A 98 39.98 -3.34 15.82
N ASP A 99 40.15 -2.78 17.01
CA ASP A 99 41.38 -2.09 17.44
C ASP A 99 41.95 -2.73 18.73
N SER A 100 43.32 -2.78 18.81
CA SER A 100 44.07 -3.01 20.02
C SER A 100 44.95 -1.81 20.34
N ILE A 101 44.91 -1.38 21.59
CA ILE A 101 45.76 -0.29 22.13
C ILE A 101 46.86 -0.83 23.04
N ARG A 102 46.83 -2.10 23.38
CA ARG A 102 47.72 -2.72 24.38
C ARG A 102 48.94 -3.37 23.74
N PHE A 103 48.75 -4.06 22.63
CA PHE A 103 49.77 -4.91 22.01
C PHE A 103 49.91 -4.63 20.51
N ASP A 104 51.19 -4.65 20.06
CA ASP A 104 51.50 -4.77 18.65
C ASP A 104 51.27 -6.22 18.20
N ASN A 105 51.05 -6.45 16.91
CA ASN A 105 50.77 -7.77 16.33
C ASN A 105 49.65 -8.57 17.03
N GLN A 106 48.67 -7.86 17.59
CA GLN A 106 47.53 -8.49 18.25
C GLN A 106 46.67 -9.33 17.31
N PHE A 107 46.57 -8.91 16.04
CA PHE A 107 45.76 -9.57 15.04
C PHE A 107 46.60 -10.30 14.02
N THR A 108 46.11 -11.47 13.60
CA THR A 108 46.72 -12.36 12.61
C THR A 108 45.99 -12.30 11.28
N GLN A 109 46.53 -12.94 10.24
CA GLN A 109 45.89 -13.11 8.95
C GLN A 109 44.59 -13.94 9.08
N ASP A 110 44.58 -14.95 9.96
CA ASP A 110 43.40 -15.77 10.21
C ASP A 110 42.27 -14.94 10.83
N ASP A 111 42.60 -13.99 11.74
CA ASP A 111 41.63 -13.05 12.31
C ASP A 111 41.04 -12.15 11.21
N LEU A 112 41.86 -11.69 10.25
CA LEU A 112 41.39 -10.92 9.11
C LEU A 112 40.41 -11.71 8.25
N GLU A 113 40.74 -12.97 7.91
CA GLU A 113 39.87 -13.83 7.11
C GLU A 113 38.55 -14.14 7.85
N LEU A 114 38.62 -14.39 9.16
CA LEU A 114 37.44 -14.58 9.99
C LEU A 114 36.56 -13.30 10.01
N LEU A 115 37.18 -12.14 10.18
CA LEU A 115 36.42 -10.87 10.19
C LEU A 115 35.81 -10.54 8.82
N LYS A 116 36.48 -10.90 7.71
CA LYS A 116 35.92 -10.80 6.36
C LYS A 116 34.68 -11.66 6.20
N ALA A 117 34.71 -12.91 6.69
CA ALA A 117 33.57 -13.81 6.66
C ALA A 117 32.39 -13.26 7.48
N ILE A 118 32.66 -12.76 8.69
CA ILE A 118 31.66 -12.09 9.54
C ILE A 118 31.11 -10.85 8.84
N GLY A 119 31.97 -10.04 8.23
CA GLY A 119 31.58 -8.84 7.50
C GLY A 119 30.63 -9.14 6.34
N SER A 120 30.89 -10.20 5.59
CA SER A 120 30.02 -10.67 4.50
C SER A 120 28.65 -11.11 5.02
N GLN A 121 28.59 -11.84 6.12
CA GLN A 121 27.33 -12.23 6.74
C GLN A 121 26.55 -11.02 7.29
N MET A 122 27.25 -10.08 7.93
CA MET A 122 26.62 -8.86 8.44
C MET A 122 26.06 -7.97 7.32
N ALA A 123 26.78 -7.84 6.21
CA ALA A 123 26.29 -7.11 5.05
C ALA A 123 24.99 -7.70 4.52
N MET A 124 24.89 -9.03 4.45
CA MET A 124 23.67 -9.73 4.02
C MET A 124 22.50 -9.50 5.01
N ILE A 125 22.76 -9.58 6.31
CA ILE A 125 21.74 -9.36 7.35
C ILE A 125 21.23 -7.91 7.29
N ILE A 126 22.13 -6.93 7.13
CA ILE A 126 21.77 -5.52 7.02
C ILE A 126 20.91 -5.28 5.76
N GLU A 127 21.29 -5.87 4.62
CA GLU A 127 20.51 -5.76 3.38
C GLU A 127 19.10 -6.35 3.55
N GLN A 128 19.01 -7.55 4.14
CA GLN A 128 17.74 -8.19 4.43
C GLN A 128 16.86 -7.36 5.37
N ALA A 129 17.44 -6.77 6.41
CA ALA A 129 16.71 -5.90 7.33
C ALA A 129 16.16 -4.64 6.63
N ASN A 130 16.97 -4.02 5.76
CA ASN A 130 16.55 -2.85 4.98
C ASN A 130 15.42 -3.20 3.99
N LEU A 131 15.54 -4.33 3.27
CA LEU A 131 14.50 -4.80 2.36
C LEU A 131 13.19 -5.09 3.10
N ASN A 132 13.26 -5.75 4.24
CA ASN A 132 12.08 -6.04 5.06
C ASN A 132 11.39 -4.75 5.55
N GLU A 133 12.18 -3.73 5.94
CA GLU A 133 11.63 -2.45 6.34
C GLU A 133 10.98 -1.70 5.17
N GLN A 134 11.58 -1.74 3.98
CA GLN A 134 10.96 -1.19 2.76
C GLN A 134 9.64 -1.87 2.42
N ILE A 135 9.61 -3.21 2.42
CA ILE A 135 8.38 -3.99 2.19
C ILE A 135 7.32 -3.60 3.22
N ARG A 136 7.68 -3.51 4.49
CA ARG A 136 6.76 -3.12 5.56
C ARG A 136 6.18 -1.72 5.36
N GLN A 137 6.99 -0.77 4.90
CA GLN A 137 6.54 0.59 4.60
C GLN A 137 5.59 0.62 3.40
N GLU A 138 5.90 -0.13 2.34
CA GLU A 138 5.02 -0.28 1.17
C GLU A 138 3.68 -0.92 1.54
N GLU A 139 3.69 -2.00 2.34
CA GLU A 139 2.48 -2.66 2.84
C GLU A 139 1.62 -1.73 3.71
N MET A 140 2.26 -0.95 4.60
CA MET A 140 1.55 0.05 5.40
C MET A 140 0.93 1.15 4.54
N MET A 141 1.65 1.64 3.55
CA MET A 141 1.15 2.64 2.60
C MET A 141 -0.05 2.10 1.82
N ARG A 142 0.10 0.89 1.27
CA ARG A 142 -0.96 0.18 0.56
C ARG A 142 -2.20 -0.01 1.44
N SER A 143 -2.04 -0.54 2.66
CA SER A 143 -3.15 -0.74 3.59
C SER A 143 -3.86 0.56 4.00
N ARG A 144 -3.15 1.69 4.05
CA ARG A 144 -3.77 3.01 4.27
C ARG A 144 -4.61 3.44 3.07
N LEU A 145 -4.11 3.23 1.86
CA LEU A 145 -4.84 3.59 0.63
C LEU A 145 -6.08 2.70 0.42
N GLU A 146 -6.00 1.41 0.77
CA GLU A 146 -7.10 0.44 0.67
C GLU A 146 -8.35 0.83 1.48
N ARG A 147 -8.20 1.69 2.48
CA ARG A 147 -9.34 2.22 3.26
C ARG A 147 -10.13 3.30 2.53
N PHE A 148 -9.55 3.92 1.51
CA PHE A 148 -10.14 5.09 0.85
C PHE A 148 -10.35 4.89 -0.65
N HIS A 149 -9.75 3.87 -1.24
CA HIS A 149 -9.82 3.59 -2.66
C HIS A 149 -10.00 2.10 -2.92
N SER A 150 -10.70 1.77 -4.00
CA SER A 150 -10.83 0.38 -4.45
C SER A 150 -9.49 -0.20 -4.91
N PRO A 151 -9.29 -1.53 -4.79
CA PRO A 151 -8.04 -2.20 -5.13
C PRO A 151 -7.53 -1.87 -6.54
N GLN A 152 -8.44 -1.74 -7.52
CA GLN A 152 -8.10 -1.40 -8.91
C GLN A 152 -7.49 0.00 -9.04
N ILE A 153 -8.00 0.97 -8.27
CA ILE A 153 -7.47 2.34 -8.26
C ILE A 153 -6.09 2.38 -7.61
N ILE A 154 -5.90 1.65 -6.52
CA ILE A 154 -4.60 1.57 -5.84
C ILE A 154 -3.56 0.94 -6.77
N GLU A 155 -3.91 -0.15 -7.44
CA GLU A 155 -3.01 -0.81 -8.39
C GLU A 155 -2.60 0.14 -9.53
N MET A 156 -3.54 0.94 -10.01
CA MET A 156 -3.29 1.96 -11.02
C MET A 156 -2.35 3.07 -10.49
N ILE A 157 -2.57 3.55 -9.26
CA ILE A 157 -1.70 4.54 -8.62
C ILE A 157 -0.27 4.01 -8.45
N LEU A 158 -0.13 2.77 -7.96
CA LEU A 158 1.19 2.16 -7.70
C LEU A 158 1.95 1.82 -8.99
N LYS A 159 1.28 1.31 -10.03
CA LYS A 159 1.89 1.02 -11.34
C LYS A 159 2.26 2.30 -12.10
N GLY A 160 1.46 3.35 -12.00
CA GLY A 160 1.71 4.64 -12.68
C GLY A 160 2.93 5.41 -12.18
N SER A 161 3.47 5.04 -11.01
CA SER A 161 4.68 5.67 -10.47
C SER A 161 5.97 5.27 -11.21
N GLN A 162 5.95 4.26 -12.08
CA GLN A 162 7.14 3.75 -12.78
C GLN A 162 7.26 4.17 -14.25
N GLU A 163 6.19 4.48 -14.96
CA GLU A 163 6.28 4.67 -16.41
C GLU A 163 5.81 6.03 -16.98
N THR A 164 4.93 6.77 -16.34
CA THR A 164 4.55 8.15 -16.75
C THR A 164 3.56 8.76 -15.74
N LYS A 165 4.02 9.68 -14.91
CA LYS A 165 3.25 10.25 -13.79
C LYS A 165 1.97 11.03 -14.17
N ASP A 166 1.78 11.41 -15.42
CA ASP A 166 0.74 12.38 -15.80
C ASP A 166 -0.47 11.80 -16.54
N ASN A 167 -0.40 10.60 -17.13
CA ASN A 167 -1.42 10.14 -18.07
C ASN A 167 -2.44 9.10 -17.55
N ILE A 168 -2.21 8.49 -16.38
CA ILE A 168 -3.05 7.37 -15.91
C ILE A 168 -4.34 7.88 -15.25
N MET A 169 -4.29 9.07 -14.68
CA MET A 169 -5.38 9.71 -13.94
C MET A 169 -6.14 10.77 -14.75
N GLU A 170 -5.78 10.98 -16.01
CA GLU A 170 -6.50 11.90 -16.88
C GLU A 170 -7.89 11.38 -17.21
N PRO A 171 -8.90 12.27 -17.28
CA PRO A 171 -10.25 11.88 -17.64
C PRO A 171 -10.30 11.21 -19.02
N LYS A 172 -10.92 10.03 -19.10
CA LYS A 172 -11.07 9.24 -20.34
C LYS A 172 -12.52 8.93 -20.60
N ASP A 173 -12.91 9.00 -21.88
CA ASP A 173 -14.19 8.47 -22.35
C ASP A 173 -14.13 6.94 -22.36
N LEU A 174 -15.09 6.31 -21.70
CA LEU A 174 -15.24 4.86 -21.68
C LEU A 174 -16.69 4.45 -21.53
N THR A 175 -17.00 3.18 -21.78
CA THR A 175 -18.29 2.61 -21.49
C THR A 175 -18.25 1.95 -20.12
N ALA A 176 -19.16 2.35 -19.23
CA ALA A 176 -19.25 1.74 -17.89
C ALA A 176 -20.68 1.36 -17.56
N THR A 177 -20.80 0.40 -16.66
CA THR A 177 -22.05 0.04 -16.01
C THR A 177 -22.03 0.55 -14.58
N VAL A 178 -22.97 1.43 -14.28
CA VAL A 178 -23.10 2.07 -12.96
C VAL A 178 -24.21 1.42 -12.18
N LEU A 179 -23.95 1.08 -10.94
CA LEU A 179 -24.87 0.48 -9.98
C LEU A 179 -25.06 1.45 -8.81
N PHE A 180 -26.31 1.76 -8.51
CA PHE A 180 -26.73 2.41 -7.28
C PHE A 180 -27.54 1.44 -6.42
N THR A 181 -27.32 1.45 -5.12
CA THR A 181 -28.19 0.78 -4.16
C THR A 181 -28.41 1.66 -2.96
N ASP A 182 -29.60 1.54 -2.35
CA ASP A 182 -30.03 2.36 -1.23
C ASP A 182 -30.91 1.53 -0.28
N ILE A 183 -30.88 1.86 1.03
CA ILE A 183 -31.71 1.21 2.05
C ILE A 183 -33.09 1.86 2.04
N ILE A 184 -34.13 1.04 1.99
CA ILE A 184 -35.49 1.55 2.01
C ILE A 184 -35.87 1.96 3.42
N ASP A 185 -36.53 3.15 3.52
CA ASP A 185 -37.02 3.75 4.77
C ASP A 185 -35.94 3.89 5.88
N PHE A 186 -34.67 4.10 5.45
CA PHE A 186 -33.54 4.27 6.38
C PHE A 186 -33.79 5.39 7.41
N THR A 187 -34.42 6.48 7.03
CA THR A 187 -34.75 7.57 7.96
C THR A 187 -35.61 7.06 9.12
N GLN A 188 -36.62 6.25 8.84
CA GLN A 188 -37.49 5.66 9.87
C GLN A 188 -36.71 4.67 10.74
N LEU A 189 -35.82 3.87 10.13
CA LEU A 189 -34.93 2.95 10.84
C LEU A 189 -34.00 3.73 11.80
N ALA A 190 -33.42 4.83 11.33
CA ALA A 190 -32.53 5.68 12.13
C ALA A 190 -33.27 6.37 13.29
N GLU A 191 -34.53 6.78 13.10
CA GLU A 191 -35.34 7.36 14.14
C GLU A 191 -35.72 6.35 15.24
N GLN A 192 -35.86 5.06 14.91
CA GLN A 192 -36.21 3.98 15.84
C GLN A 192 -35.01 3.36 16.56
N SER A 193 -33.78 3.72 16.15
CA SER A 193 -32.53 3.16 16.66
C SER A 193 -31.68 4.24 17.33
N SER A 194 -30.82 3.84 18.25
CA SER A 194 -29.78 4.74 18.75
C SER A 194 -28.74 5.07 17.66
N PRO A 195 -28.09 6.24 17.70
CA PRO A 195 -27.03 6.58 16.74
C PRO A 195 -25.90 5.52 16.66
N ARG A 196 -25.64 4.85 17.78
CA ARG A 196 -24.62 3.78 17.85
C ARG A 196 -25.08 2.52 17.13
N GLU A 197 -26.33 2.13 17.30
CA GLU A 197 -26.92 0.97 16.60
C GLU A 197 -27.00 1.22 15.10
N THR A 198 -27.47 2.39 14.69
CA THR A 198 -27.50 2.82 13.29
C THR A 198 -26.10 2.73 12.63
N ASN A 199 -25.08 3.22 13.35
CA ASN A 199 -23.69 3.16 12.86
C ASN A 199 -23.21 1.70 12.69
N ILE A 200 -23.51 0.82 13.64
CA ILE A 200 -23.12 -0.61 13.56
C ILE A 200 -23.79 -1.27 12.35
N ILE A 201 -25.09 -1.03 12.16
CA ILE A 201 -25.85 -1.59 11.05
C ILE A 201 -25.29 -1.12 9.69
N LEU A 202 -25.09 0.19 9.55
CA LEU A 202 -24.53 0.77 8.32
C LEU A 202 -23.13 0.22 8.02
N ASN A 203 -22.26 0.14 9.02
CA ASN A 203 -20.92 -0.38 8.80
C ASN A 203 -20.95 -1.85 8.39
N GLN A 204 -21.81 -2.66 8.98
CA GLN A 204 -21.97 -4.05 8.59
C GLN A 204 -22.55 -4.21 7.18
N TYR A 205 -23.56 -3.41 6.85
CA TYR A 205 -24.13 -3.35 5.50
C TYR A 205 -23.09 -2.92 4.46
N PHE A 206 -22.42 -1.80 4.68
CA PHE A 206 -21.39 -1.30 3.75
C PHE A 206 -20.22 -2.26 3.60
N SER A 207 -19.76 -2.88 4.68
CA SER A 207 -18.71 -3.91 4.62
C SER A 207 -19.09 -5.06 3.69
N THR A 208 -20.31 -5.60 3.86
CA THR A 208 -20.80 -6.71 3.05
C THR A 208 -20.98 -6.29 1.59
N MET A 209 -21.60 -5.14 1.34
CA MET A 209 -21.85 -4.65 -0.04
C MET A 209 -20.56 -4.32 -0.78
N THR A 210 -19.59 -3.73 -0.08
CA THR A 210 -18.27 -3.42 -0.65
C THR A 210 -17.51 -4.67 -1.03
N GLU A 211 -17.53 -5.70 -0.19
CA GLU A 211 -16.89 -7.00 -0.49
C GLU A 211 -17.48 -7.63 -1.75
N ILE A 212 -18.81 -7.54 -1.93
CA ILE A 212 -19.47 -8.04 -3.14
C ILE A 212 -19.03 -7.24 -4.38
N VAL A 213 -18.94 -5.92 -4.28
CA VAL A 213 -18.42 -5.08 -5.39
C VAL A 213 -17.02 -5.51 -5.77
N PHE A 214 -16.12 -5.64 -4.80
CA PHE A 214 -14.72 -6.00 -5.05
C PHE A 214 -14.55 -7.43 -5.57
N SER A 215 -15.26 -8.41 -4.98
CA SER A 215 -15.23 -9.79 -5.46
C SER A 215 -15.81 -9.96 -6.87
N SER A 216 -16.69 -9.06 -7.28
CA SER A 216 -17.21 -8.97 -8.65
C SER A 216 -16.33 -8.10 -9.56
N GLU A 217 -15.13 -7.72 -9.11
CA GLU A 217 -14.18 -6.85 -9.82
C GLU A 217 -14.78 -5.49 -10.24
N GLY A 218 -15.71 -4.98 -9.44
CA GLY A 218 -16.25 -3.63 -9.55
C GLY A 218 -15.42 -2.63 -8.74
N THR A 219 -15.53 -1.37 -9.07
CA THR A 219 -14.95 -0.24 -8.35
C THR A 219 -16.02 0.40 -7.47
N LEU A 220 -15.81 0.43 -6.15
CA LEU A 220 -16.64 1.26 -5.28
C LEU A 220 -16.26 2.73 -5.51
N ASP A 221 -17.22 3.51 -5.99
CA ASP A 221 -17.02 4.96 -6.22
C ASP A 221 -17.14 5.70 -4.87
N LYS A 222 -18.32 5.66 -4.27
CA LYS A 222 -18.57 6.33 -2.97
C LYS A 222 -19.81 5.79 -2.27
N TYR A 223 -19.88 6.09 -0.98
CA TYR A 223 -21.10 5.98 -0.20
C TYR A 223 -21.90 7.28 -0.31
N ILE A 224 -23.22 7.20 -0.40
CA ILE A 224 -24.12 8.33 -0.56
C ILE A 224 -25.26 8.16 0.46
N GLY A 225 -25.09 8.78 1.64
CA GLY A 225 -26.02 8.55 2.74
C GLY A 225 -25.99 7.10 3.21
N ASP A 226 -27.09 6.40 3.05
CA ASP A 226 -27.30 4.99 3.35
C ASP A 226 -27.17 4.08 2.12
N GLY A 227 -26.85 4.68 0.96
CA GLY A 227 -26.62 3.99 -0.30
C GLY A 227 -25.14 3.95 -0.71
N LEU A 228 -24.86 3.25 -1.79
CA LEU A 228 -23.56 3.23 -2.43
C LEU A 228 -23.66 3.32 -3.95
N MET A 229 -22.61 3.83 -4.55
CA MET A 229 -22.37 3.84 -5.98
C MET A 229 -21.19 2.96 -6.32
N ALA A 230 -21.39 2.00 -7.23
CA ALA A 230 -20.34 1.15 -7.77
C ALA A 230 -20.30 1.24 -9.30
N VAL A 231 -19.12 1.05 -9.87
CA VAL A 231 -18.86 1.16 -11.31
C VAL A 231 -18.16 -0.11 -11.80
N PHE A 232 -18.62 -0.65 -12.90
CA PHE A 232 -18.01 -1.76 -13.62
C PHE A 232 -17.58 -1.23 -14.99
N GLY A 233 -16.32 -1.49 -15.40
CA GLY A 233 -15.75 -0.93 -16.63
C GLY A 233 -14.87 0.32 -16.41
N ALA A 234 -14.68 0.75 -15.18
CA ALA A 234 -13.70 1.78 -14.81
C ALA A 234 -12.83 1.28 -13.66
N PRO A 235 -11.49 1.46 -13.72
CA PRO A 235 -10.72 2.21 -14.71
C PRO A 235 -10.48 1.48 -16.04
N MET A 236 -10.87 0.22 -16.17
CA MET A 236 -10.69 -0.60 -17.39
C MET A 236 -12.00 -1.22 -17.82
N GLU A 237 -12.37 -1.01 -19.11
CA GLU A 237 -13.53 -1.63 -19.72
C GLU A 237 -13.35 -3.13 -19.92
N ARG A 238 -14.46 -3.90 -19.75
CA ARG A 238 -14.55 -5.31 -20.08
C ARG A 238 -15.88 -5.62 -20.75
N GLU A 239 -15.91 -6.67 -21.55
CA GLU A 239 -17.13 -7.06 -22.29
C GLU A 239 -18.26 -7.55 -21.36
N ASP A 240 -17.91 -8.00 -20.15
CA ASP A 240 -18.82 -8.56 -19.15
C ASP A 240 -19.24 -7.59 -18.03
N ASP A 241 -18.92 -6.31 -18.15
CA ASP A 241 -19.18 -5.30 -17.11
C ASP A 241 -20.65 -5.27 -16.66
N ALA A 242 -21.58 -5.27 -17.62
CA ALA A 242 -23.01 -5.28 -17.32
C ALA A 242 -23.48 -6.58 -16.66
N GLU A 243 -22.89 -7.71 -17.03
CA GLU A 243 -23.18 -9.01 -16.44
C GLU A 243 -22.70 -9.07 -15.00
N ARG A 244 -21.46 -8.64 -14.74
CA ARG A 244 -20.86 -8.59 -13.39
C ARG A 244 -21.64 -7.67 -12.46
N ALA A 245 -22.10 -6.52 -12.96
CA ALA A 245 -22.95 -5.61 -12.20
C ALA A 245 -24.29 -6.26 -11.77
N ILE A 246 -24.94 -7.02 -12.66
CA ILE A 246 -26.17 -7.73 -12.32
C ILE A 246 -25.91 -8.87 -11.34
N LEU A 247 -24.82 -9.64 -11.51
CA LEU A 247 -24.44 -10.70 -10.58
C LEU A 247 -24.14 -10.13 -9.19
N ALA A 248 -23.41 -9.02 -9.11
CA ALA A 248 -23.18 -8.31 -7.86
C ALA A 248 -24.50 -7.86 -7.19
N ALA A 249 -25.43 -7.29 -7.96
CA ALA A 249 -26.73 -6.86 -7.44
C ALA A 249 -27.56 -8.04 -6.89
N LYS A 250 -27.56 -9.20 -7.58
CA LYS A 250 -28.23 -10.41 -7.10
C LYS A 250 -27.57 -10.94 -5.82
N GLU A 251 -26.26 -10.91 -5.75
CA GLU A 251 -25.52 -11.35 -4.56
C GLU A 251 -25.77 -10.38 -3.38
N MET A 252 -25.84 -9.07 -3.62
CA MET A 252 -26.20 -8.08 -2.59
C MET A 252 -27.55 -8.40 -1.96
N LYS A 253 -28.57 -8.69 -2.76
CA LYS A 253 -29.89 -9.11 -2.26
C LYS A 253 -29.83 -10.42 -1.46
N ARG A 254 -29.08 -11.39 -1.96
CA ARG A 254 -28.91 -12.68 -1.28
C ARG A 254 -28.24 -12.53 0.08
N GLN A 255 -27.14 -11.78 0.14
CA GLN A 255 -26.39 -11.56 1.38
C GLN A 255 -27.19 -10.72 2.37
N LEU A 256 -27.96 -9.74 1.91
CA LEU A 256 -28.86 -9.01 2.79
C LEU A 256 -29.89 -9.94 3.44
N ALA A 257 -30.51 -10.86 2.69
CA ALA A 257 -31.44 -11.83 3.24
C ALA A 257 -30.77 -12.71 4.30
N VAL A 258 -29.53 -13.14 4.09
CA VAL A 258 -28.74 -13.89 5.08
C VAL A 258 -28.47 -13.05 6.33
N MET A 259 -28.06 -11.78 6.16
CA MET A 259 -27.84 -10.86 7.30
C MET A 259 -29.11 -10.67 8.15
N MET A 260 -30.27 -10.55 7.49
CA MET A 260 -31.55 -10.36 8.20
C MET A 260 -32.03 -11.64 8.90
N THR A 261 -31.59 -12.81 8.49
CA THR A 261 -31.94 -14.11 9.14
C THR A 261 -30.97 -14.51 10.23
N SER A 262 -29.68 -14.17 10.11
CA SER A 262 -28.64 -14.56 11.09
C SER A 262 -28.66 -13.72 12.36
N GLN A 263 -29.35 -12.59 12.38
CA GLN A 263 -29.56 -11.75 13.57
C GLN A 263 -30.87 -12.18 14.31
N GLU A 264 -30.94 -13.43 14.77
CA GLU A 264 -32.00 -13.85 15.67
C GLU A 264 -31.97 -12.99 16.95
N GLY A 265 -32.89 -12.02 17.05
CA GLY A 265 -32.99 -11.04 18.14
C GLY A 265 -32.84 -9.57 17.72
N SER A 266 -32.33 -9.27 16.54
CA SER A 266 -32.38 -7.90 16.00
C SER A 266 -33.79 -7.56 15.52
N ARG A 267 -34.39 -6.50 16.11
CA ARG A 267 -35.69 -5.99 15.68
C ARG A 267 -35.66 -5.25 14.35
N ILE A 268 -34.47 -5.08 13.76
CA ILE A 268 -34.25 -4.21 12.63
C ILE A 268 -34.11 -5.05 11.36
N LYS A 269 -35.12 -4.96 10.49
CA LYS A 269 -35.13 -5.52 9.15
C LYS A 269 -35.31 -4.38 8.16
N PHE A 270 -34.57 -4.42 7.07
CA PHE A 270 -34.72 -3.46 5.98
C PHE A 270 -34.50 -4.16 4.64
N ASP A 271 -35.02 -3.53 3.60
CA ASP A 271 -34.87 -3.95 2.22
C ASP A 271 -33.96 -2.94 1.49
N ILE A 272 -33.41 -3.36 0.36
CA ILE A 272 -32.67 -2.48 -0.54
C ILE A 272 -33.38 -2.37 -1.88
N ARG A 273 -33.06 -1.32 -2.61
CA ARG A 273 -33.44 -1.13 -4.01
C ARG A 273 -32.18 -0.90 -4.82
N ILE A 274 -32.18 -1.38 -6.07
CA ILE A 274 -30.98 -1.33 -6.91
C ILE A 274 -31.36 -0.84 -8.31
N GLY A 275 -30.57 0.13 -8.80
CA GLY A 275 -30.66 0.65 -10.17
C GLY A 275 -29.34 0.49 -10.90
N ILE A 276 -29.38 -0.07 -12.12
CA ILE A 276 -28.19 -0.30 -12.94
C ILE A 276 -28.37 0.27 -14.33
N ASN A 277 -27.37 0.98 -14.82
CA ASN A 277 -27.42 1.47 -16.19
C ASN A 277 -26.02 1.50 -16.83
N THR A 278 -25.95 1.15 -18.11
CA THR A 278 -24.74 1.10 -18.91
C THR A 278 -24.73 2.25 -19.91
N GLY A 279 -23.56 2.82 -20.16
CA GLY A 279 -23.39 3.82 -21.20
C GLY A 279 -22.04 4.53 -21.16
N ARG A 280 -21.85 5.48 -22.08
CA ARG A 280 -20.62 6.26 -22.16
C ARG A 280 -20.53 7.28 -21.02
N VAL A 281 -19.40 7.28 -20.35
CA VAL A 281 -19.06 8.16 -19.23
C VAL A 281 -17.64 8.69 -19.40
N VAL A 282 -17.33 9.77 -18.71
CA VAL A 282 -15.96 10.23 -18.50
C VAL A 282 -15.53 9.70 -17.14
N ALA A 283 -14.48 8.87 -17.08
CA ALA A 283 -13.88 8.34 -15.86
C ALA A 283 -12.53 8.99 -15.61
N GLY A 284 -12.25 9.39 -14.39
CA GLY A 284 -10.97 10.00 -14.02
C GLY A 284 -11.02 10.74 -12.70
N ASN A 285 -9.93 11.43 -12.38
CA ASN A 285 -9.86 12.30 -11.21
C ASN A 285 -10.66 13.56 -11.42
N ILE A 286 -11.67 13.75 -10.60
CA ILE A 286 -12.59 14.89 -10.66
C ILE A 286 -12.60 15.60 -9.32
N GLY A 287 -12.38 16.91 -9.34
CA GLY A 287 -12.35 17.70 -8.12
C GLY A 287 -11.42 18.91 -8.22
N SER A 288 -10.90 19.32 -7.09
CA SER A 288 -9.92 20.40 -6.98
C SER A 288 -8.52 19.85 -6.70
N PRO A 289 -7.44 20.64 -6.92
CA PRO A 289 -6.08 20.23 -6.60
C PRO A 289 -5.87 19.79 -5.13
N LYS A 290 -6.76 20.21 -4.23
CA LYS A 290 -6.70 19.87 -2.81
C LYS A 290 -7.52 18.62 -2.45
N ARG A 291 -8.48 18.23 -3.31
CA ARG A 291 -9.33 17.06 -3.11
C ARG A 291 -9.84 16.58 -4.45
N MET A 292 -9.40 15.42 -4.87
CA MET A 292 -9.83 14.74 -6.08
C MET A 292 -10.36 13.36 -5.71
N ASP A 293 -11.47 12.98 -6.34
CA ASP A 293 -12.04 11.64 -6.25
C ASP A 293 -11.98 11.00 -7.65
N TYR A 294 -11.51 9.76 -7.74
CA TYR A 294 -11.66 9.01 -8.99
C TYR A 294 -13.11 8.57 -9.11
N THR A 295 -13.80 9.08 -10.13
CA THR A 295 -15.23 8.86 -10.30
C THR A 295 -15.61 8.89 -11.77
N VAL A 296 -16.87 8.57 -12.07
CA VAL A 296 -17.43 8.65 -13.41
C VAL A 296 -18.52 9.72 -13.50
N ILE A 297 -18.51 10.47 -14.60
CA ILE A 297 -19.54 11.49 -14.89
C ILE A 297 -20.19 11.18 -16.25
N GLY A 298 -21.50 11.35 -16.30
CA GLY A 298 -22.28 11.21 -17.53
C GLY A 298 -23.74 10.96 -17.26
N ASP A 299 -24.54 11.02 -18.32
CA ASP A 299 -25.96 10.72 -18.26
C ASP A 299 -26.29 9.31 -17.74
N PRO A 300 -25.50 8.27 -18.05
CA PRO A 300 -25.70 6.92 -17.52
C PRO A 300 -25.71 6.86 -15.99
N VAL A 301 -24.89 7.67 -15.32
CA VAL A 301 -24.84 7.75 -13.83
C VAL A 301 -26.18 8.24 -13.29
N ASN A 302 -26.71 9.32 -13.89
CA ASN A 302 -27.99 9.88 -13.50
C ASN A 302 -29.16 8.91 -13.74
N ILE A 303 -29.12 8.15 -14.84
CA ILE A 303 -30.14 7.15 -15.14
C ILE A 303 -30.11 6.03 -14.11
N ALA A 304 -28.92 5.50 -13.75
CA ALA A 304 -28.78 4.46 -12.74
C ALA A 304 -29.36 4.89 -11.39
N SER A 305 -29.04 6.09 -10.92
CA SER A 305 -29.60 6.65 -9.68
C SER A 305 -31.12 6.78 -9.72
N ARG A 306 -31.70 7.17 -10.87
CA ARG A 306 -33.16 7.29 -11.03
C ARG A 306 -33.85 5.95 -11.11
N LEU A 307 -33.22 4.94 -11.71
CA LEU A 307 -33.74 3.58 -11.70
C LEU A 307 -33.77 3.04 -10.26
N GLU A 308 -32.73 3.27 -9.48
CA GLU A 308 -32.71 2.94 -8.05
C GLU A 308 -33.89 3.63 -7.35
N SER A 309 -34.06 4.95 -7.49
CA SER A 309 -35.10 5.73 -6.78
C SER A 309 -36.54 5.31 -7.08
N ILE A 310 -36.81 4.70 -8.24
CA ILE A 310 -38.17 4.21 -8.61
C ILE A 310 -38.34 2.71 -8.39
N ALA A 311 -37.30 2.01 -7.97
CA ALA A 311 -37.34 0.58 -7.68
C ALA A 311 -38.11 0.31 -6.38
N LYS A 312 -38.85 -0.79 -6.38
CA LYS A 312 -39.56 -1.31 -5.18
C LYS A 312 -38.60 -2.05 -4.25
N PRO A 313 -38.99 -2.38 -3.02
CA PRO A 313 -38.20 -3.22 -2.13
C PRO A 313 -37.70 -4.48 -2.83
N ASN A 314 -36.40 -4.74 -2.68
CA ASN A 314 -35.71 -5.89 -3.25
C ASN A 314 -35.78 -6.01 -4.80
N GLN A 315 -36.10 -4.93 -5.49
CA GLN A 315 -36.16 -4.88 -6.94
C GLN A 315 -34.83 -4.41 -7.55
N ILE A 316 -34.40 -5.07 -8.63
CA ILE A 316 -33.26 -4.66 -9.44
C ILE A 316 -33.80 -4.12 -10.77
N LEU A 317 -33.67 -2.81 -10.99
CA LEU A 317 -34.06 -2.17 -12.24
C LEU A 317 -32.84 -1.89 -13.10
N ILE A 318 -32.97 -2.13 -14.40
CA ILE A 318 -31.92 -1.88 -15.38
C ILE A 318 -32.44 -1.03 -16.54
N GLY A 319 -31.54 -0.25 -17.13
CA GLY A 319 -31.80 0.53 -18.32
C GLY A 319 -31.66 -0.28 -19.63
N GLU A 320 -32.01 0.32 -20.73
CA GLU A 320 -32.06 -0.35 -22.03
C GLU A 320 -30.68 -0.85 -22.50
N GLU A 321 -29.63 -0.05 -22.35
CA GLU A 321 -28.29 -0.45 -22.80
C GLU A 321 -27.77 -1.62 -21.94
N THR A 322 -28.03 -1.61 -20.63
CA THR A 322 -27.72 -2.77 -19.77
C THR A 322 -28.49 -4.02 -20.23
N TYR A 323 -29.79 -3.87 -20.53
CA TYR A 323 -30.59 -4.97 -21.07
C TYR A 323 -30.01 -5.54 -22.35
N ARG A 324 -29.60 -4.68 -23.30
CA ARG A 324 -28.99 -5.09 -24.58
C ARG A 324 -27.69 -5.88 -24.35
N ALA A 325 -26.83 -5.40 -23.45
CA ALA A 325 -25.55 -6.04 -23.13
C ALA A 325 -25.70 -7.44 -22.52
N VAL A 326 -26.79 -7.70 -21.78
CA VAL A 326 -27.02 -8.97 -21.10
C VAL A 326 -28.16 -9.81 -21.67
N LYS A 327 -28.65 -9.45 -22.86
CA LYS A 327 -29.79 -10.13 -23.50
C LYS A 327 -29.55 -11.64 -23.62
N GLY A 328 -30.49 -12.42 -23.09
CA GLY A 328 -30.42 -13.89 -23.11
C GLY A 328 -29.60 -14.53 -21.99
N LYS A 329 -28.90 -13.74 -21.16
CA LYS A 329 -28.11 -14.26 -20.03
C LYS A 329 -28.91 -14.35 -18.72
N PHE A 330 -29.91 -13.50 -18.56
CA PHE A 330 -30.74 -13.42 -17.35
C PHE A 330 -32.24 -13.46 -17.68
N LYS A 331 -33.02 -13.87 -16.68
CA LYS A 331 -34.47 -13.75 -16.74
C LYS A 331 -34.84 -12.29 -16.43
N ILE A 332 -35.38 -11.58 -17.43
CA ILE A 332 -35.64 -10.13 -17.37
C ILE A 332 -37.08 -9.87 -17.83
N ASN A 333 -37.80 -9.10 -17.03
CA ASN A 333 -39.15 -8.63 -17.36
C ASN A 333 -39.07 -7.19 -17.91
N LYS A 334 -39.76 -6.94 -19.00
CA LYS A 334 -39.91 -5.57 -19.56
C LYS A 334 -41.01 -4.85 -18.77
N ILE A 335 -40.64 -3.78 -18.06
CA ILE A 335 -41.62 -2.91 -17.36
C ILE A 335 -42.23 -1.90 -18.32
N GLY A 336 -41.44 -1.39 -19.28
CA GLY A 336 -41.85 -0.39 -20.25
C GLY A 336 -41.29 1.02 -20.00
N PRO A 337 -41.80 2.04 -20.72
CA PRO A 337 -41.31 3.38 -20.56
C PRO A 337 -41.72 3.99 -19.22
N LYS A 338 -40.79 4.70 -18.58
CA LYS A 338 -41.00 5.41 -17.31
C LYS A 338 -40.49 6.83 -17.44
N LYS A 339 -41.29 7.77 -16.96
CA LYS A 339 -40.86 9.15 -16.78
C LYS A 339 -40.06 9.29 -15.50
N VAL A 340 -38.82 9.76 -15.58
CA VAL A 340 -37.95 9.97 -14.42
C VAL A 340 -37.64 11.45 -14.26
N LYS A 341 -37.39 11.89 -13.02
CA LYS A 341 -37.15 13.29 -12.69
C LYS A 341 -35.99 13.87 -13.52
N GLY A 342 -36.20 15.02 -14.15
CA GLY A 342 -35.19 15.76 -14.92
C GLY A 342 -34.86 15.18 -16.31
N LYS A 343 -35.60 14.19 -16.81
CA LYS A 343 -35.57 13.77 -18.23
C LYS A 343 -36.83 14.29 -18.97
N LYS A 344 -36.60 14.79 -20.16
CA LYS A 344 -37.74 15.19 -21.07
C LYS A 344 -38.38 13.97 -21.73
N THR A 345 -37.58 12.94 -21.99
CA THR A 345 -37.98 11.68 -22.61
C THR A 345 -38.12 10.57 -21.59
N GLU A 346 -39.06 9.67 -21.78
CA GLU A 346 -39.19 8.44 -21.01
C GLU A 346 -38.01 7.51 -21.27
N ILE A 347 -37.61 6.78 -20.27
CA ILE A 347 -36.56 5.74 -20.36
C ILE A 347 -37.20 4.35 -20.32
N MET A 348 -36.70 3.43 -21.12
CA MET A 348 -37.13 2.04 -21.08
C MET A 348 -36.54 1.36 -19.87
N VAL A 349 -37.37 0.70 -19.07
CA VAL A 349 -37.03 0.07 -17.81
C VAL A 349 -37.34 -1.41 -17.88
N TYR A 350 -36.42 -2.18 -17.32
CA TYR A 350 -36.50 -3.64 -17.22
C TYR A 350 -36.19 -4.07 -15.78
N GLU A 351 -36.72 -5.21 -15.38
CA GLU A 351 -36.49 -5.80 -14.05
C GLU A 351 -35.77 -7.14 -14.19
N VAL A 352 -34.70 -7.31 -13.43
CA VAL A 352 -33.98 -8.58 -13.31
C VAL A 352 -34.67 -9.45 -12.26
N ILE A 353 -34.99 -10.71 -12.62
CA ILE A 353 -35.69 -11.69 -11.78
C ILE A 353 -34.69 -12.66 -11.13
#